data_c527aff6670e9b6b5e5ff9a4e5164894
#
_entry.id   c527aff6670e9b6b5e5ff9a4e5164894
#
_cell.length_a   1.000
_cell.length_b   1.000
_cell.length_c   1.000
_cell.angle_alpha   90.00
_cell.angle_beta   90.00
_cell.angle_gamma   90.00
#
_symmetry.space_group_name_H-M   'P 1'
#
loop_
_entity.id
_entity.type
_entity.pdbx_description
1 polymer ?
#
loop_
_entity_poly.entity_id
_entity_poly.type
_entity_poly.pdbx_seq_one_letter_code
_entity_poly.pdbx_strand_id
1 'polypeptide(L)'
;MHRILTLLSAGACASALVSLLASAQAAPDMSLTRLDCGTPAAPTAVNERFSDTYSYGDLKLQLVYSCYLIKHGDEYLLWDTGHAMTTPNVAPKTSLVDLLAQINLKPEQIKYVGISHYHGDHIGQVGSFPKATLLIGKGDWDVLTSPKPPENANPAPFANWIKGEGKVEPVALDKDVFGDRSVTMLYTPGHTPGHHSLLVKLPQMGAVLLSGDLMHFRENYETGGVPSFNYDRAQTLASLDRAKKIVAGSKATVVIQHDARDIDKLPAFPASAK
;
A
#
# COMPACT_ATOMS: atom_id res chain seq x y z
N MET A 1 -45.68 63.91 51.03
CA MET A 1 -44.31 63.68 50.67
C MET A 1 -43.96 62.19 50.84
N HIS A 2 -44.15 61.35 49.85
CA HIS A 2 -43.91 59.91 49.91
C HIS A 2 -42.62 59.60 49.13
N ARG A 3 -41.65 59.01 49.77
CA ARG A 3 -40.44 58.50 49.20
C ARG A 3 -40.62 57.01 48.85
N ILE A 4 -40.51 56.70 47.60
CA ILE A 4 -40.54 55.33 47.09
C ILE A 4 -39.08 54.83 47.08
N LEU A 5 -38.83 53.72 47.82
CA LEU A 5 -37.56 53.00 47.78
C LEU A 5 -37.64 51.94 46.66
N THR A 6 -36.74 52.03 45.68
CA THR A 6 -36.62 51.03 44.62
C THR A 6 -35.50 50.04 45.01
N LEU A 7 -35.83 48.76 45.21
CA LEU A 7 -34.90 47.67 45.41
C LEU A 7 -34.43 47.17 44.05
N LEU A 8 -33.12 47.26 43.81
CA LEU A 8 -32.46 46.61 42.69
C LEU A 8 -32.00 45.18 43.12
N SER A 9 -32.61 44.17 42.51
CA SER A 9 -32.15 42.77 42.64
C SER A 9 -31.09 42.47 41.62
N ALA A 10 -29.86 42.23 42.09
CA ALA A 10 -28.76 41.76 41.24
C ALA A 10 -28.87 40.23 41.05
N GLY A 11 -29.27 39.81 39.88
CA GLY A 11 -29.27 38.39 39.49
C GLY A 11 -27.83 37.98 39.05
N ALA A 12 -27.22 37.09 39.81
CA ALA A 12 -25.93 36.47 39.46
C ALA A 12 -26.20 35.32 38.46
N CYS A 13 -25.84 35.53 37.21
CA CYS A 13 -25.76 34.44 36.21
C CYS A 13 -24.47 33.65 36.46
N ALA A 14 -24.59 32.46 37.02
CA ALA A 14 -23.49 31.50 37.09
C ALA A 14 -23.38 30.77 35.74
N SER A 15 -22.41 31.16 34.91
CA SER A 15 -22.07 30.47 33.68
C SER A 15 -21.24 29.23 34.03
N ALA A 16 -21.86 28.05 33.96
CA ALA A 16 -21.16 26.75 34.04
C ALA A 16 -20.34 26.50 32.76
N LEU A 17 -19.03 26.67 32.85
CA LEU A 17 -18.09 26.19 31.82
C LEU A 17 -18.02 24.66 31.90
N VAL A 18 -18.67 23.97 30.96
CA VAL A 18 -18.48 22.54 30.73
C VAL A 18 -17.18 22.39 29.93
N SER A 19 -16.08 22.07 30.63
CA SER A 19 -14.84 21.69 29.99
C SER A 19 -14.99 20.30 29.37
N LEU A 20 -15.18 20.23 28.04
CA LEU A 20 -15.04 18.99 27.29
C LEU A 20 -13.56 18.59 27.30
N LEU A 21 -13.19 17.72 28.22
CA LEU A 21 -11.92 16.99 28.14
C LEU A 21 -12.03 16.01 26.95
N ALA A 22 -11.54 16.41 25.77
CA ALA A 22 -11.27 15.48 24.71
C ALA A 22 -10.16 14.54 25.22
N SER A 23 -10.53 13.29 25.53
CA SER A 23 -9.54 12.25 25.82
C SER A 23 -8.68 12.09 24.57
N ALA A 24 -7.42 12.47 24.64
CA ALA A 24 -6.44 12.16 23.58
C ALA A 24 -6.35 10.63 23.51
N GLN A 25 -6.93 10.06 22.46
CA GLN A 25 -6.83 8.64 22.21
C GLN A 25 -5.36 8.33 21.92
N ALA A 26 -4.77 7.38 22.62
CA ALA A 26 -3.40 6.96 22.35
C ALA A 26 -3.28 6.55 20.88
N ALA A 27 -2.17 6.94 20.25
CA ALA A 27 -1.92 6.53 18.89
C ALA A 27 -1.92 4.99 18.77
N PRO A 28 -2.47 4.41 17.72
CA PRO A 28 -2.53 2.96 17.57
C PRO A 28 -1.12 2.34 17.53
N ASP A 29 -0.98 1.11 18.03
CA ASP A 29 0.26 0.34 17.88
C ASP A 29 0.45 -0.01 16.41
N MET A 30 1.40 0.67 15.77
CA MET A 30 1.69 0.54 14.34
C MET A 30 2.93 -0.29 14.11
N SER A 31 2.88 -1.20 13.13
CA SER A 31 4.08 -1.86 12.62
C SER A 31 3.96 -2.20 11.14
N LEU A 32 5.13 -2.30 10.50
CA LEU A 32 5.30 -2.70 9.10
C LEU A 32 6.27 -3.86 9.02
N THR A 33 5.81 -5.00 8.49
CA THR A 33 6.58 -6.22 8.31
C THR A 33 6.70 -6.54 6.83
N ARG A 34 7.93 -6.70 6.31
CA ARG A 34 8.15 -7.24 4.97
C ARG A 34 8.03 -8.77 5.02
N LEU A 35 7.24 -9.31 4.11
CA LEU A 35 7.10 -10.74 3.86
C LEU A 35 7.83 -11.09 2.56
N ASP A 36 8.61 -12.17 2.57
CA ASP A 36 9.31 -12.65 1.38
C ASP A 36 8.32 -13.38 0.47
N CYS A 37 7.92 -12.72 -0.61
CA CYS A 37 7.02 -13.27 -1.63
C CYS A 37 7.76 -13.90 -2.81
N GLY A 38 9.09 -14.06 -2.68
CA GLY A 38 9.92 -14.80 -3.59
C GLY A 38 10.97 -13.99 -4.34
N THR A 39 11.82 -14.71 -5.03
CA THR A 39 12.93 -14.20 -5.84
C THR A 39 13.05 -15.08 -7.08
N PRO A 40 13.14 -14.53 -8.30
CA PRO A 40 13.37 -15.33 -9.50
C PRO A 40 14.76 -15.98 -9.48
N ALA A 41 14.89 -17.12 -10.14
CA ALA A 41 16.09 -17.94 -10.11
C ALA A 41 17.35 -17.26 -10.69
N ALA A 42 17.17 -16.24 -11.53
CA ALA A 42 18.28 -15.56 -12.20
C ALA A 42 18.07 -14.03 -12.23
N PRO A 43 19.17 -13.25 -12.24
CA PRO A 43 19.11 -11.82 -12.49
C PRO A 43 18.49 -11.48 -13.84
N THR A 44 17.77 -10.37 -13.89
CA THR A 44 17.09 -9.87 -15.08
C THR A 44 17.93 -8.79 -15.76
N ALA A 45 18.11 -8.88 -17.09
CA ALA A 45 18.61 -7.79 -17.91
C ALA A 45 17.53 -6.68 -17.95
N VAL A 46 17.87 -5.49 -17.43
CA VAL A 46 16.86 -4.46 -17.15
C VAL A 46 16.74 -3.39 -18.23
N ASN A 47 17.71 -3.31 -19.15
CA ASN A 47 17.77 -2.21 -20.12
C ASN A 47 16.54 -2.15 -21.04
N GLU A 48 16.28 -3.22 -21.80
CA GLU A 48 15.20 -3.21 -22.81
C GLU A 48 13.81 -3.30 -22.19
N ARG A 49 13.70 -4.01 -21.07
CA ARG A 49 12.41 -4.28 -20.44
C ARG A 49 11.95 -3.16 -19.52
N PHE A 50 12.87 -2.52 -18.79
CA PHE A 50 12.57 -1.57 -17.74
C PHE A 50 13.04 -0.15 -18.01
N SER A 51 13.51 0.13 -19.25
CA SER A 51 13.89 1.47 -19.70
C SER A 51 13.48 1.70 -21.14
N ASP A 52 12.45 2.50 -21.34
CA ASP A 52 11.99 2.97 -22.65
C ASP A 52 13.02 3.87 -23.38
N THR A 53 14.05 4.29 -22.66
CA THR A 53 15.16 5.12 -23.18
C THR A 53 16.48 4.35 -23.29
N TYR A 54 16.47 3.04 -23.03
CA TYR A 54 17.66 2.16 -23.08
C TYR A 54 18.85 2.67 -22.28
N SER A 55 18.58 3.29 -21.12
CA SER A 55 19.58 4.02 -20.35
C SER A 55 20.42 3.15 -19.41
N TYR A 56 20.20 1.83 -19.36
CA TYR A 56 20.82 0.94 -18.35
C TYR A 56 21.88 0.01 -18.91
N GLY A 57 22.18 0.06 -20.22
CA GLY A 57 23.24 -0.73 -20.86
C GLY A 57 23.11 -2.22 -20.54
N ASP A 58 24.22 -2.85 -20.12
CA ASP A 58 24.28 -4.28 -19.79
C ASP A 58 23.90 -4.61 -18.35
N LEU A 59 23.25 -3.68 -17.63
CA LEU A 59 22.87 -3.85 -16.22
C LEU A 59 21.94 -5.07 -16.05
N LYS A 60 22.32 -5.94 -15.12
CA LYS A 60 21.49 -7.06 -14.66
C LYS A 60 21.24 -6.91 -13.16
N LEU A 61 19.98 -6.98 -12.75
CA LEU A 61 19.58 -6.87 -11.35
C LEU A 61 18.83 -8.13 -10.91
N GLN A 62 19.07 -8.54 -9.67
CA GLN A 62 18.26 -9.53 -9.03
C GLN A 62 16.95 -8.88 -8.60
N LEU A 63 15.85 -9.36 -9.15
CA LEU A 63 14.51 -8.96 -8.70
C LEU A 63 14.20 -9.66 -7.38
N VAL A 64 13.35 -9.01 -6.60
CA VAL A 64 12.70 -9.60 -5.43
C VAL A 64 11.22 -9.29 -5.47
N TYR A 65 10.41 -10.12 -4.85
CA TYR A 65 8.98 -9.90 -4.68
C TYR A 65 8.68 -9.76 -3.19
N SER A 66 8.10 -8.64 -2.83
CA SER A 66 7.80 -8.32 -1.44
C SER A 66 6.29 -8.17 -1.26
N CYS A 67 5.81 -8.66 -0.14
CA CYS A 67 4.48 -8.35 0.36
C CYS A 67 4.65 -7.69 1.72
N TYR A 68 3.65 -6.96 2.18
CA TYR A 68 3.81 -6.22 3.42
C TYR A 68 2.60 -6.40 4.32
N LEU A 69 2.84 -6.68 5.59
CA LEU A 69 1.82 -6.70 6.62
C LEU A 69 1.91 -5.43 7.46
N ILE A 70 0.85 -4.67 7.47
CA ILE A 70 0.71 -3.47 8.28
C ILE A 70 -0.27 -3.77 9.43
N LYS A 71 0.21 -3.62 10.67
CA LYS A 71 -0.62 -3.65 11.87
C LYS A 71 -1.02 -2.22 12.24
N HIS A 72 -2.28 -2.01 12.57
CA HIS A 72 -2.85 -0.77 13.06
C HIS A 72 -3.78 -1.07 14.24
N GLY A 73 -3.27 -0.94 15.47
CA GLY A 73 -3.98 -1.43 16.65
C GLY A 73 -4.26 -2.94 16.54
N ASP A 74 -5.53 -3.31 16.53
CA ASP A 74 -5.96 -4.72 16.38
C ASP A 74 -6.30 -5.10 14.93
N GLU A 75 -6.15 -4.20 13.98
CA GLU A 75 -6.48 -4.40 12.57
C GLU A 75 -5.23 -4.65 11.73
N TYR A 76 -5.40 -5.41 10.64
CA TYR A 76 -4.32 -5.75 9.72
C TYR A 76 -4.70 -5.42 8.28
N LEU A 77 -3.75 -4.79 7.57
CA LEU A 77 -3.74 -4.65 6.11
C LEU A 77 -2.60 -5.52 5.56
N LEU A 78 -2.92 -6.43 4.65
CA LEU A 78 -1.92 -7.09 3.81
C LEU A 78 -1.82 -6.32 2.49
N TRP A 79 -0.64 -5.83 2.16
CA TRP A 79 -0.36 -5.07 0.93
C TRP A 79 0.41 -5.92 -0.06
N ASP A 80 -0.17 -6.15 -1.23
CA ASP A 80 0.22 -7.10 -2.27
C ASP A 80 0.26 -8.55 -1.77
N THR A 81 0.17 -9.50 -2.70
CA THR A 81 0.05 -10.91 -2.37
C THR A 81 1.00 -11.81 -3.19
N GLY A 82 2.01 -11.21 -3.78
CA GLY A 82 3.07 -11.94 -4.49
C GLY A 82 2.60 -12.78 -5.66
N HIS A 83 3.45 -13.67 -6.10
CA HIS A 83 3.14 -14.67 -7.14
C HIS A 83 2.22 -15.79 -6.62
N ALA A 84 1.51 -16.43 -7.55
CA ALA A 84 0.88 -17.73 -7.28
C ALA A 84 1.94 -18.76 -6.89
N MET A 85 1.63 -19.66 -5.96
CA MET A 85 2.56 -20.69 -5.47
C MET A 85 3.02 -21.65 -6.57
N THR A 86 2.29 -21.72 -7.67
CA THR A 86 2.58 -22.53 -8.87
C THR A 86 3.53 -21.82 -9.84
N THR A 87 3.84 -20.53 -9.65
CA THR A 87 4.72 -19.80 -10.58
C THR A 87 6.09 -20.46 -10.63
N PRO A 88 6.58 -20.87 -11.82
CA PRO A 88 7.87 -21.53 -11.93
C PRO A 88 9.03 -20.57 -11.66
N ASN A 89 10.20 -21.12 -11.28
CA ASN A 89 11.47 -20.39 -11.14
C ASN A 89 11.43 -19.21 -10.13
N VAL A 90 10.52 -19.25 -9.16
CA VAL A 90 10.45 -18.30 -8.04
C VAL A 90 10.60 -19.08 -6.74
N ALA A 91 11.46 -18.63 -5.85
CA ALA A 91 11.73 -19.23 -4.54
C ALA A 91 11.92 -18.15 -3.46
N PRO A 92 11.66 -18.44 -2.18
CA PRO A 92 11.11 -19.68 -1.63
C PRO A 92 9.66 -19.92 -2.01
N LYS A 93 9.19 -21.15 -1.85
CA LYS A 93 7.79 -21.57 -2.05
C LYS A 93 7.04 -21.59 -0.71
N THR A 94 7.13 -20.49 0.06
CA THR A 94 6.39 -20.33 1.31
C THR A 94 5.17 -19.46 1.04
N SER A 95 3.98 -19.98 1.34
CA SER A 95 2.74 -19.21 1.11
C SER A 95 2.62 -18.07 2.12
N LEU A 96 1.86 -17.03 1.76
CA LEU A 96 1.52 -15.95 2.70
C LEU A 96 0.79 -16.49 3.94
N VAL A 97 -0.06 -17.51 3.78
CA VAL A 97 -0.75 -18.16 4.90
C VAL A 97 0.27 -18.80 5.86
N ASP A 98 1.29 -19.48 5.33
CA ASP A 98 2.35 -20.08 6.15
C ASP A 98 3.25 -19.03 6.83
N LEU A 99 3.54 -17.92 6.14
CA LEU A 99 4.27 -16.80 6.75
C LEU A 99 3.46 -16.16 7.89
N LEU A 100 2.18 -15.90 7.68
CA LEU A 100 1.31 -15.38 8.73
C LEU A 100 1.19 -16.35 9.92
N ALA A 101 1.12 -17.65 9.67
CA ALA A 101 1.06 -18.66 10.73
C ALA A 101 2.31 -18.64 11.63
N GLN A 102 3.50 -18.32 11.11
CA GLN A 102 4.74 -18.19 11.89
C GLN A 102 4.69 -17.05 12.93
N ILE A 103 3.81 -16.07 12.73
CA ILE A 103 3.55 -14.98 13.69
C ILE A 103 2.19 -15.11 14.38
N ASN A 104 1.60 -16.33 14.37
CA ASN A 104 0.31 -16.65 14.97
C ASN A 104 -0.87 -15.84 14.42
N LEU A 105 -0.82 -15.43 13.17
CA LEU A 105 -1.89 -14.69 12.48
C LEU A 105 -2.58 -15.59 11.45
N LYS A 106 -3.92 -15.59 11.46
CA LYS A 106 -4.74 -16.35 10.52
C LYS A 106 -5.25 -15.47 9.39
N PRO A 107 -5.51 -16.00 8.19
CA PRO A 107 -6.07 -15.23 7.08
C PRO A 107 -7.37 -14.47 7.42
N GLU A 108 -8.21 -15.03 8.29
CA GLU A 108 -9.46 -14.42 8.72
C GLU A 108 -9.29 -13.14 9.57
N GLN A 109 -8.10 -12.92 10.12
CA GLN A 109 -7.77 -11.73 10.90
C GLN A 109 -7.31 -10.56 10.03
N ILE A 110 -7.04 -10.81 8.75
CA ILE A 110 -6.71 -9.76 7.78
C ILE A 110 -8.00 -9.00 7.44
N LYS A 111 -8.10 -7.75 7.89
CA LYS A 111 -9.25 -6.88 7.65
C LYS A 111 -9.27 -6.38 6.21
N TYR A 112 -8.11 -5.99 5.70
CA TYR A 112 -7.94 -5.46 4.35
C TYR A 112 -6.87 -6.23 3.60
N VAL A 113 -7.12 -6.52 2.33
CA VAL A 113 -6.07 -6.84 1.35
C VAL A 113 -6.02 -5.69 0.36
N GLY A 114 -4.91 -4.96 0.35
CA GLY A 114 -4.65 -3.88 -0.58
C GLY A 114 -3.76 -4.38 -1.72
N ILE A 115 -4.11 -4.03 -2.94
CA ILE A 115 -3.36 -4.41 -4.13
C ILE A 115 -2.85 -3.14 -4.81
N SER A 116 -1.52 -3.08 -5.01
CA SER A 116 -0.89 -1.96 -5.70
C SER A 116 -1.37 -1.87 -7.15
N HIS A 117 -1.43 -3.01 -7.84
CA HIS A 117 -1.93 -3.15 -9.21
C HIS A 117 -2.18 -4.62 -9.60
N TYR A 118 -2.77 -4.87 -10.78
CA TYR A 118 -3.26 -6.19 -11.19
C TYR A 118 -2.22 -7.17 -11.75
N HIS A 119 -0.92 -6.88 -11.82
CA HIS A 119 0.06 -7.83 -12.37
C HIS A 119 0.26 -9.05 -11.47
N GLY A 120 0.61 -10.18 -12.09
CA GLY A 120 0.58 -11.50 -11.48
C GLY A 120 1.46 -11.71 -10.25
N ASP A 121 2.52 -10.93 -10.12
CA ASP A 121 3.45 -10.93 -8.99
C ASP A 121 3.02 -10.07 -7.79
N HIS A 122 1.83 -9.44 -7.89
CA HIS A 122 1.18 -8.69 -6.80
C HIS A 122 -0.13 -9.32 -6.33
N ILE A 123 -0.74 -10.16 -7.15
CA ILE A 123 -2.10 -10.66 -6.91
C ILE A 123 -2.20 -12.18 -6.70
N GLY A 124 -1.08 -12.91 -6.82
CA GLY A 124 -1.10 -14.36 -7.00
C GLY A 124 -1.74 -15.15 -5.87
N GLN A 125 -1.75 -14.63 -4.64
CA GLN A 125 -2.31 -15.31 -3.48
C GLN A 125 -3.49 -14.56 -2.85
N VAL A 126 -4.07 -13.54 -3.54
CA VAL A 126 -5.19 -12.75 -3.02
C VAL A 126 -6.39 -13.60 -2.65
N GLY A 127 -6.66 -14.66 -3.41
CA GLY A 127 -7.76 -15.62 -3.16
C GLY A 127 -7.65 -16.38 -1.83
N SER A 128 -6.50 -16.35 -1.15
CA SER A 128 -6.33 -16.95 0.18
C SER A 128 -6.97 -16.10 1.31
N PHE A 129 -7.45 -14.89 1.00
CA PHE A 129 -8.02 -13.94 1.97
C PHE A 129 -9.46 -13.54 1.63
N PRO A 130 -10.40 -14.48 1.39
CA PRO A 130 -11.73 -14.18 0.85
C PRO A 130 -12.62 -13.35 1.79
N LYS A 131 -12.29 -13.30 3.10
CA LYS A 131 -13.05 -12.53 4.10
C LYS A 131 -12.57 -11.07 4.23
N ALA A 132 -11.38 -10.76 3.70
CA ALA A 132 -10.87 -9.41 3.74
C ALA A 132 -11.65 -8.48 2.78
N THR A 133 -11.77 -7.21 3.15
CA THR A 133 -12.17 -6.18 2.19
C THR A 133 -11.02 -5.95 1.22
N LEU A 134 -11.27 -6.16 -0.06
CA LEU A 134 -10.29 -5.88 -1.12
C LEU A 134 -10.26 -4.37 -1.40
N LEU A 135 -9.07 -3.78 -1.27
CA LEU A 135 -8.76 -2.41 -1.69
C LEU A 135 -7.92 -2.49 -2.97
N ILE A 136 -8.44 -2.00 -4.06
CA ILE A 136 -7.77 -2.03 -5.36
C ILE A 136 -8.06 -0.74 -6.12
N GLY A 137 -7.11 -0.25 -6.90
CA GLY A 137 -7.32 0.92 -7.74
C GLY A 137 -8.51 0.74 -8.68
N LYS A 138 -9.39 1.78 -8.75
CA LYS A 138 -10.61 1.69 -9.57
C LYS A 138 -10.30 1.38 -11.03
N GLY A 139 -9.26 2.00 -11.62
CA GLY A 139 -8.87 1.71 -12.99
C GLY A 139 -8.48 0.24 -13.21
N ASP A 140 -7.83 -0.38 -12.25
CA ASP A 140 -7.43 -1.79 -12.30
C ASP A 140 -8.64 -2.72 -12.08
N TRP A 141 -9.52 -2.37 -11.17
CA TRP A 141 -10.78 -3.10 -10.97
C TRP A 141 -11.66 -3.08 -12.21
N ASP A 142 -11.77 -1.93 -12.88
CA ASP A 142 -12.53 -1.79 -14.13
C ASP A 142 -11.93 -2.65 -15.25
N VAL A 143 -10.59 -2.78 -15.32
CA VAL A 143 -9.90 -3.67 -16.26
C VAL A 143 -10.22 -5.14 -15.96
N LEU A 144 -10.05 -5.57 -14.71
CA LEU A 144 -10.28 -6.96 -14.28
C LEU A 144 -11.73 -7.42 -14.47
N THR A 145 -12.69 -6.51 -14.33
CA THR A 145 -14.13 -6.79 -14.47
C THR A 145 -14.68 -6.48 -15.85
N SER A 146 -13.83 -6.05 -16.78
CA SER A 146 -14.25 -5.81 -18.17
C SER A 146 -14.63 -7.12 -18.86
N PRO A 147 -15.50 -7.10 -19.89
CA PRO A 147 -15.88 -8.30 -20.62
C PRO A 147 -14.72 -9.04 -21.32
N LYS A 148 -13.63 -8.33 -21.58
CA LYS A 148 -12.42 -8.86 -22.23
C LYS A 148 -11.18 -8.20 -21.61
N PRO A 149 -10.70 -8.68 -20.45
CA PRO A 149 -9.46 -8.20 -19.86
C PRO A 149 -8.27 -8.45 -20.80
N PRO A 150 -7.25 -7.59 -20.79
CA PRO A 150 -5.99 -7.86 -21.52
C PRO A 150 -5.26 -9.08 -20.92
N GLU A 151 -4.37 -9.71 -21.70
CA GLU A 151 -3.67 -10.95 -21.30
C GLU A 151 -2.87 -10.84 -19.99
N ASN A 152 -2.34 -9.67 -19.71
CA ASN A 152 -1.58 -9.39 -18.47
C ASN A 152 -2.47 -9.08 -17.25
N ALA A 153 -3.80 -9.05 -17.40
CA ALA A 153 -4.77 -8.86 -16.32
C ALA A 153 -5.56 -10.16 -16.10
N ASN A 154 -5.16 -10.92 -15.07
CA ASN A 154 -5.81 -12.19 -14.73
C ASN A 154 -6.91 -11.98 -13.65
N PRO A 155 -8.21 -12.06 -13.98
CA PRO A 155 -9.30 -11.90 -13.01
C PRO A 155 -9.51 -13.12 -12.09
N ALA A 156 -8.95 -14.30 -12.42
CA ALA A 156 -9.24 -15.53 -11.69
C ALA A 156 -8.94 -15.47 -10.17
N PRO A 157 -7.83 -14.86 -9.70
CA PRO A 157 -7.57 -14.71 -8.26
C PRO A 157 -8.63 -13.89 -7.51
N PHE A 158 -9.37 -13.03 -8.23
CA PHE A 158 -10.40 -12.15 -7.68
C PHE A 158 -11.83 -12.71 -7.76
N ALA A 159 -11.99 -13.98 -8.12
CA ALA A 159 -13.30 -14.59 -8.39
C ALA A 159 -14.33 -14.40 -7.26
N ASN A 160 -13.90 -14.46 -5.99
CA ASN A 160 -14.76 -14.23 -4.82
C ASN A 160 -15.41 -12.83 -4.83
N TRP A 161 -14.62 -11.79 -5.12
CA TRP A 161 -15.12 -10.40 -5.16
C TRP A 161 -15.88 -10.08 -6.44
N ILE A 162 -15.46 -10.64 -7.59
CA ILE A 162 -16.15 -10.45 -8.88
C ILE A 162 -17.54 -11.06 -8.84
N LYS A 163 -17.73 -12.19 -8.14
CA LYS A 163 -19.04 -12.82 -7.93
C LYS A 163 -19.90 -12.11 -6.88
N GLY A 164 -19.38 -11.12 -6.18
CA GLY A 164 -20.08 -10.40 -5.11
C GLY A 164 -20.14 -11.16 -3.78
N GLU A 165 -19.30 -12.18 -3.61
CA GLU A 165 -19.20 -12.98 -2.36
C GLU A 165 -18.28 -12.31 -1.33
N GLY A 166 -17.39 -11.41 -1.76
CA GLY A 166 -16.47 -10.60 -0.94
C GLY A 166 -16.73 -9.11 -1.06
N LYS A 167 -16.34 -8.34 -0.03
CA LYS A 167 -16.43 -6.88 -0.07
C LYS A 167 -15.24 -6.31 -0.85
N VAL A 168 -15.52 -5.53 -1.88
CA VAL A 168 -14.51 -4.78 -2.64
C VAL A 168 -14.75 -3.29 -2.51
N GLU A 169 -13.66 -2.54 -2.43
CA GLU A 169 -13.66 -1.08 -2.47
C GLU A 169 -12.70 -0.60 -3.55
N PRO A 170 -13.21 -0.27 -4.76
CA PRO A 170 -12.42 0.33 -5.81
C PRO A 170 -12.00 1.76 -5.44
N VAL A 171 -10.70 2.00 -5.39
CA VAL A 171 -10.10 3.26 -4.94
C VAL A 171 -9.78 4.13 -6.16
N ALA A 172 -10.44 5.28 -6.30
CA ALA A 172 -10.28 6.15 -7.46
C ALA A 172 -9.15 7.18 -7.34
N LEU A 173 -8.87 7.62 -6.11
CA LEU A 173 -7.88 8.63 -5.77
C LEU A 173 -7.08 8.18 -4.53
N ASP A 174 -6.41 9.10 -3.84
CA ASP A 174 -5.78 8.77 -2.56
C ASP A 174 -6.82 8.30 -1.55
N LYS A 175 -6.47 7.26 -0.78
CA LYS A 175 -7.32 6.74 0.28
C LYS A 175 -6.58 6.61 1.60
N ASP A 176 -7.09 7.24 2.62
CA ASP A 176 -6.72 6.94 4.01
C ASP A 176 -7.38 5.61 4.42
N VAL A 177 -6.57 4.58 4.70
CA VAL A 177 -7.07 3.23 4.92
C VAL A 177 -7.78 3.09 6.27
N PHE A 178 -7.23 3.71 7.33
CA PHE A 178 -7.75 3.58 8.69
C PHE A 178 -8.44 4.84 9.21
N GLY A 179 -8.41 5.95 8.46
CA GLY A 179 -9.10 7.20 8.80
C GLY A 179 -8.30 8.16 9.68
N ASP A 180 -7.03 7.86 9.98
CA ASP A 180 -6.14 8.66 10.82
C ASP A 180 -4.88 9.16 10.08
N ARG A 181 -4.80 8.92 8.79
CA ARG A 181 -3.69 9.27 7.90
C ARG A 181 -2.37 8.57 8.23
N SER A 182 -2.41 7.50 9.00
CA SER A 182 -1.23 6.66 9.27
C SER A 182 -0.85 5.79 8.07
N VAL A 183 -1.85 5.33 7.30
CA VAL A 183 -1.67 4.51 6.10
C VAL A 183 -2.50 5.07 4.96
N THR A 184 -1.83 5.50 3.89
CA THR A 184 -2.48 6.11 2.73
C THR A 184 -2.11 5.36 1.44
N MET A 185 -3.09 4.84 0.73
CA MET A 185 -2.94 4.45 -0.66
C MET A 185 -2.83 5.73 -1.48
N LEU A 186 -1.70 5.92 -2.16
CA LEU A 186 -1.45 7.07 -3.02
C LEU A 186 -1.76 6.68 -4.47
N TYR A 187 -2.68 7.37 -5.11
CA TYR A 187 -2.97 7.16 -6.52
C TYR A 187 -1.78 7.57 -7.38
N THR A 188 -1.11 6.60 -7.98
CA THR A 188 0.10 6.73 -8.80
C THR A 188 -0.06 6.00 -10.14
N PRO A 189 -1.06 6.41 -10.97
CA PRO A 189 -1.37 5.72 -12.21
C PRO A 189 -0.25 5.82 -13.23
N GLY A 190 -0.28 4.89 -14.19
CA GLY A 190 0.61 4.91 -15.35
C GLY A 190 1.25 3.55 -15.63
N HIS A 191 1.78 2.85 -14.63
CA HIS A 191 2.20 1.46 -14.77
C HIS A 191 0.99 0.56 -15.12
N THR A 192 -0.09 0.74 -14.38
CA THR A 192 -1.44 0.32 -14.73
C THR A 192 -2.41 1.51 -14.55
N PRO A 193 -3.66 1.45 -15.09
CA PRO A 193 -4.63 2.54 -14.94
C PRO A 193 -4.99 2.86 -13.48
N GLY A 194 -4.96 1.85 -12.62
CA GLY A 194 -5.36 1.96 -11.22
C GLY A 194 -4.21 1.85 -10.23
N HIS A 195 -2.95 1.89 -10.66
CA HIS A 195 -1.81 1.69 -9.80
C HIS A 195 -1.80 2.63 -8.57
N HIS A 196 -1.47 2.07 -7.41
CA HIS A 196 -1.26 2.80 -6.15
C HIS A 196 0.07 2.42 -5.50
N SER A 197 0.73 3.40 -4.91
CA SER A 197 1.80 3.19 -3.92
C SER A 197 1.21 3.28 -2.51
N LEU A 198 1.91 2.78 -1.48
CA LEU A 198 1.45 2.87 -0.10
C LEU A 198 2.40 3.72 0.75
N LEU A 199 1.86 4.75 1.39
CA LEU A 199 2.59 5.55 2.39
C LEU A 199 2.16 5.11 3.78
N VAL A 200 3.13 4.63 4.59
CA VAL A 200 2.93 4.20 5.97
C VAL A 200 3.72 5.11 6.90
N LYS A 201 3.08 5.68 7.92
CA LYS A 201 3.73 6.51 8.95
C LYS A 201 3.89 5.68 10.21
N LEU A 202 5.13 5.38 10.55
CA LEU A 202 5.49 4.58 11.72
C LEU A 202 5.96 5.49 12.87
N PRO A 203 5.66 5.14 14.13
CA PRO A 203 5.99 6.02 15.27
C PRO A 203 7.49 6.23 15.50
N GLN A 204 8.33 5.26 15.16
CA GLN A 204 9.78 5.33 15.37
C GLN A 204 10.55 5.54 14.07
N MET A 205 10.24 4.79 13.01
CA MET A 205 10.94 4.86 11.74
C MET A 205 10.54 6.09 10.92
N GLY A 206 9.38 6.70 11.20
CA GLY A 206 8.81 7.78 10.41
C GLY A 206 8.05 7.27 9.18
N ALA A 207 7.99 8.08 8.12
CA ALA A 207 7.26 7.72 6.91
C ALA A 207 8.03 6.72 6.06
N VAL A 208 7.34 5.73 5.51
CA VAL A 208 7.86 4.74 4.55
C VAL A 208 6.96 4.75 3.33
N LEU A 209 7.53 4.91 2.14
CA LEU A 209 6.83 4.76 0.86
C LEU A 209 7.15 3.39 0.26
N LEU A 210 6.14 2.53 0.15
CA LEU A 210 6.21 1.29 -0.62
C LEU A 210 5.78 1.60 -2.04
N SER A 211 6.68 1.42 -3.00
CA SER A 211 6.51 1.96 -4.36
C SER A 211 5.42 1.28 -5.18
N GLY A 212 5.11 0.00 -4.93
CA GLY A 212 4.56 -0.84 -5.98
C GLY A 212 5.45 -0.78 -7.21
N ASP A 213 4.88 -0.81 -8.40
CA ASP A 213 5.61 -0.75 -9.67
C ASP A 213 5.64 0.65 -10.30
N LEU A 214 5.45 1.69 -9.48
CA LEU A 214 5.72 3.07 -9.90
C LEU A 214 7.17 3.21 -10.39
N MET A 215 8.07 2.46 -9.76
CA MET A 215 9.47 2.24 -10.15
C MET A 215 9.90 0.83 -9.70
N HIS A 216 10.70 0.15 -10.52
CA HIS A 216 11.15 -1.22 -10.24
C HIS A 216 12.51 -1.25 -9.55
N PHE A 217 13.37 -0.26 -9.84
CA PHE A 217 14.74 -0.15 -9.35
C PHE A 217 15.11 1.29 -9.04
N ARG A 218 16.22 1.50 -8.33
CA ARG A 218 16.77 2.84 -8.07
C ARG A 218 17.03 3.61 -9.35
N GLU A 219 17.49 2.94 -10.41
CA GLU A 219 17.75 3.53 -11.70
C GLU A 219 16.49 4.15 -12.31
N ASN A 220 15.31 3.49 -12.18
CA ASN A 220 14.03 4.08 -12.60
C ASN A 220 13.70 5.32 -11.74
N TYR A 221 13.89 5.22 -10.42
CA TYR A 221 13.64 6.35 -9.52
C TYR A 221 14.51 7.56 -9.85
N GLU A 222 15.78 7.35 -10.16
CA GLU A 222 16.75 8.40 -10.44
C GLU A 222 16.55 9.02 -11.82
N THR A 223 16.44 8.20 -12.85
CA THR A 223 16.48 8.62 -14.26
C THR A 223 15.11 8.80 -14.90
N GLY A 224 14.05 8.23 -14.31
CA GLY A 224 12.71 8.25 -14.89
C GLY A 224 12.52 7.27 -16.05
N GLY A 225 13.36 6.23 -16.17
CA GLY A 225 13.14 5.15 -17.14
C GLY A 225 11.82 4.42 -16.84
N VAL A 226 11.05 4.13 -17.89
CA VAL A 226 9.72 3.53 -17.79
C VAL A 226 9.76 2.14 -18.44
N PRO A 227 9.11 1.12 -17.85
CA PRO A 227 9.03 -0.20 -18.47
C PRO A 227 8.38 -0.19 -19.84
N SER A 228 8.87 -1.03 -20.77
CA SER A 228 8.30 -1.14 -22.12
C SER A 228 6.87 -1.70 -22.15
N PHE A 229 6.43 -2.36 -21.07
CA PHE A 229 5.07 -2.90 -20.87
C PHE A 229 4.16 -2.00 -20.03
N ASN A 230 4.56 -0.75 -19.84
CA ASN A 230 3.82 0.25 -19.07
C ASN A 230 2.54 0.70 -19.80
N TYR A 231 1.46 0.98 -19.05
CA TYR A 231 0.19 1.41 -19.62
C TYR A 231 0.25 2.84 -20.20
N ASP A 232 0.77 3.79 -19.41
CA ASP A 232 0.86 5.20 -19.80
C ASP A 232 2.15 5.83 -19.23
N ARG A 233 3.06 6.14 -20.14
CA ARG A 233 4.36 6.75 -19.80
C ARG A 233 4.23 8.11 -19.16
N ALA A 234 3.35 8.97 -19.68
CA ALA A 234 3.20 10.32 -19.20
C ALA A 234 2.62 10.34 -17.77
N GLN A 235 1.63 9.49 -17.50
CA GLN A 235 1.07 9.32 -16.16
C GLN A 235 2.11 8.76 -15.20
N THR A 236 2.93 7.76 -15.60
CA THR A 236 3.98 7.22 -14.74
C THR A 236 4.99 8.30 -14.35
N LEU A 237 5.45 9.12 -15.29
CA LEU A 237 6.39 10.21 -14.99
C LEU A 237 5.77 11.28 -14.07
N ALA A 238 4.51 11.64 -14.28
CA ALA A 238 3.79 12.55 -13.41
C ALA A 238 3.60 11.97 -11.99
N SER A 239 3.28 10.69 -11.90
CA SER A 239 3.16 9.94 -10.64
C SER A 239 4.50 9.85 -9.91
N LEU A 240 5.60 9.61 -10.63
CA LEU A 240 6.95 9.57 -10.09
C LEU A 240 7.37 10.95 -9.53
N ASP A 241 7.12 12.02 -10.27
CA ASP A 241 7.38 13.40 -9.81
C ASP A 241 6.58 13.71 -8.53
N ARG A 242 5.29 13.36 -8.51
CA ARG A 242 4.45 13.51 -7.31
C ARG A 242 5.01 12.71 -6.13
N ALA A 243 5.36 11.44 -6.34
CA ALA A 243 5.92 10.58 -5.29
C ALA A 243 7.23 11.15 -4.73
N LYS A 244 8.15 11.62 -5.59
CA LYS A 244 9.39 12.29 -5.17
C LYS A 244 9.11 13.51 -4.27
N LYS A 245 8.11 14.33 -4.59
CA LYS A 245 7.70 15.48 -3.77
C LYS A 245 7.11 15.06 -2.43
N ILE A 246 6.30 14.00 -2.40
CA ILE A 246 5.76 13.43 -1.15
C ILE A 246 6.90 12.90 -0.28
N VAL A 247 7.85 12.15 -0.86
CA VAL A 247 9.04 11.63 -0.16
C VAL A 247 9.85 12.77 0.45
N ALA A 248 10.13 13.81 -0.33
CA ALA A 248 10.88 14.98 0.17
C ALA A 248 10.13 15.70 1.31
N GLY A 249 8.83 15.95 1.16
CA GLY A 249 8.01 16.65 2.13
C GLY A 249 7.77 15.88 3.42
N SER A 250 7.63 14.56 3.34
CA SER A 250 7.41 13.67 4.50
C SER A 250 8.70 13.07 5.06
N LYS A 251 9.84 13.27 4.40
CA LYS A 251 11.13 12.60 4.69
C LYS A 251 11.01 11.08 4.70
N ALA A 252 10.19 10.54 3.80
CA ALA A 252 9.91 9.12 3.78
C ALA A 252 11.11 8.29 3.32
N THR A 253 11.32 7.14 3.96
CA THR A 253 12.17 6.08 3.43
C THR A 253 11.46 5.43 2.26
N VAL A 254 12.07 5.43 1.08
CA VAL A 254 11.53 4.74 -0.11
C VAL A 254 11.97 3.29 -0.08
N VAL A 255 11.01 2.37 -0.17
CA VAL A 255 11.24 0.93 -0.37
C VAL A 255 10.73 0.57 -1.76
N ILE A 256 11.65 0.26 -2.65
CA ILE A 256 11.35 -0.07 -4.04
C ILE A 256 11.05 -1.57 -4.15
N GLN A 257 9.88 -1.88 -4.70
CA GLN A 257 9.25 -3.21 -4.67
C GLN A 257 10.16 -4.35 -5.14
N HIS A 258 10.88 -4.13 -6.26
CA HIS A 258 11.65 -5.18 -6.92
C HIS A 258 13.17 -5.04 -6.75
N ASP A 259 13.65 -4.04 -6.02
CA ASP A 259 15.07 -3.80 -5.82
C ASP A 259 15.60 -4.59 -4.63
N ALA A 260 16.42 -5.62 -4.88
CA ALA A 260 17.03 -6.42 -3.83
C ALA A 260 17.87 -5.59 -2.83
N ARG A 261 18.38 -4.44 -3.27
CA ARG A 261 19.17 -3.51 -2.44
C ARG A 261 18.31 -2.75 -1.40
N ASP A 262 16.98 -2.87 -1.49
CA ASP A 262 16.04 -2.21 -0.58
C ASP A 262 15.48 -3.15 0.52
N ILE A 263 15.79 -4.45 0.47
CA ILE A 263 15.31 -5.44 1.45
C ILE A 263 15.68 -5.03 2.87
N ASP A 264 16.91 -4.60 3.09
CA ASP A 264 17.47 -4.30 4.42
C ASP A 264 17.03 -2.92 4.96
N LYS A 265 16.23 -2.17 4.21
CA LYS A 265 15.60 -0.94 4.72
C LYS A 265 14.53 -1.22 5.77
N LEU A 266 13.99 -2.43 5.79
CA LEU A 266 13.06 -2.93 6.80
C LEU A 266 13.68 -4.10 7.57
N PRO A 267 13.30 -4.31 8.83
CA PRO A 267 13.76 -5.47 9.59
C PRO A 267 13.40 -6.78 8.90
N ALA A 268 14.30 -7.77 9.01
CA ALA A 268 14.03 -9.10 8.49
C ALA A 268 12.88 -9.77 9.25
N PHE A 269 11.99 -10.45 8.51
CA PHE A 269 10.91 -11.26 9.09
C PHE A 269 11.44 -12.27 10.13
N PRO A 270 10.79 -12.46 11.28
CA PRO A 270 9.48 -11.94 11.68
C PRO A 270 9.49 -10.58 12.36
N ALA A 271 10.62 -9.89 12.44
CA ALA A 271 10.68 -8.55 13.03
C ALA A 271 9.95 -7.51 12.17
N SER A 272 9.52 -6.42 12.81
CA SER A 272 8.74 -5.35 12.19
C SER A 272 9.37 -3.99 12.47
N ALA A 273 9.28 -3.08 11.51
CA ALA A 273 9.53 -1.66 11.74
C ALA A 273 8.38 -1.04 12.56
N LYS A 274 8.71 -0.09 13.43
CA LYS A 274 7.76 0.64 14.28
C LYS A 274 7.92 2.16 14.17
#